data_4b0c54a821d7f4c7c8c108dda2e7ab70
#
_entry.id   4b0c54a821d7f4c7c8c108dda2e7ab70
#
_cell.length_a   1.000
_cell.length_b   1.000
_cell.length_c   1.000
_cell.angle_alpha   90.00
_cell.angle_beta   90.00
_cell.angle_gamma   90.00
#
_symmetry.space_group_name_H-M   'P 1'
#
loop_
_entity.id
_entity.type
_entity.pdbx_description
1 polymer ?
#
loop_
_entity_poly.entity_id
_entity_poly.type
_entity_poly.pdbx_seq_one_letter_code
_entity_poly.pdbx_strand_id
1 'polypeptide(L)'
;YYIKKPVDTDYLYCTVKNLNRLLTINRRISALTGLPGNVQIHAELKKRITKKEQFAVLYLNLDNFKAYNDVYGFLKGDQIIEFTAETILKCIHSKYVENSFVGHIGGDDFIAIVPDIEVDDICQSIIAMFDKEVVKFFTEEDLERGYIEVANRKGIIEQFALTSISIGAVIAEKGRFSNILEIGEVGAQVKHMAKSIVGSSYAIDRRQENKGVNK
;
A
#
# COMPACT_ATOMS: atom_id res chain seq x y z
N TYR A 1 22.08 21.58 -13.01
CA TYR A 1 22.78 21.37 -14.27
C TYR A 1 22.88 22.70 -15.01
N TYR A 2 24.08 23.09 -15.42
CA TYR A 2 24.34 24.31 -16.21
C TYR A 2 24.82 23.88 -17.59
N ILE A 3 24.28 24.47 -18.63
CA ILE A 3 24.72 24.25 -20.02
C ILE A 3 25.48 25.50 -20.44
N LYS A 4 26.78 25.35 -20.74
CA LYS A 4 27.62 26.43 -21.24
C LYS A 4 27.31 26.72 -22.71
N LYS A 5 27.36 28.02 -23.12
CA LYS A 5 27.33 28.41 -24.53
C LYS A 5 28.76 28.47 -25.10
N PRO A 6 28.98 28.06 -26.35
CA PRO A 6 28.02 27.51 -27.31
C PRO A 6 27.52 26.11 -26.91
N VAL A 7 26.24 25.83 -27.25
CA VAL A 7 25.59 24.57 -26.87
C VAL A 7 26.07 23.46 -27.81
N ASP A 8 26.72 22.47 -27.24
CA ASP A 8 26.98 21.20 -27.91
C ASP A 8 25.69 20.38 -27.93
N THR A 9 25.16 20.13 -29.12
CA THR A 9 23.89 19.43 -29.34
C THR A 9 23.94 17.98 -28.87
N ASP A 10 25.06 17.30 -29.02
CA ASP A 10 25.22 15.89 -28.60
C ASP A 10 25.30 15.79 -27.07
N TYR A 11 26.03 16.71 -26.44
CA TYR A 11 26.07 16.82 -25.00
C TYR A 11 24.68 17.13 -24.41
N LEU A 12 23.95 18.09 -25.02
CA LEU A 12 22.58 18.41 -24.60
C LEU A 12 21.66 17.20 -24.71
N TYR A 13 21.68 16.51 -25.84
CA TYR A 13 20.87 15.30 -26.08
C TYR A 13 21.18 14.20 -25.06
N CYS A 14 22.47 13.90 -24.83
CA CYS A 14 22.87 12.91 -23.83
C CYS A 14 22.46 13.32 -22.43
N THR A 15 22.58 14.59 -22.07
CA THR A 15 22.20 15.11 -20.75
C THR A 15 20.69 14.99 -20.54
N VAL A 16 19.86 15.41 -21.50
CA VAL A 16 18.39 15.30 -21.44
C VAL A 16 17.97 13.83 -21.38
N LYS A 17 18.58 12.96 -22.18
CA LYS A 17 18.30 11.52 -22.16
C LYS A 17 18.65 10.88 -20.82
N ASN A 18 19.78 11.24 -20.22
CA ASN A 18 20.17 10.74 -18.91
C ASN A 18 19.29 11.27 -17.80
N LEU A 19 18.90 12.55 -17.83
CA LEU A 19 17.94 13.11 -16.89
C LEU A 19 16.57 12.43 -16.98
N ASN A 20 16.06 12.20 -18.18
CA ASN A 20 14.81 11.45 -18.36
C ASN A 20 14.90 10.03 -17.83
N ARG A 21 16.04 9.35 -18.03
CA ARG A 21 16.29 8.01 -17.49
C ARG A 21 16.31 8.03 -15.95
N LEU A 22 16.99 8.99 -15.34
CA LEU A 22 17.04 9.15 -13.88
C LEU A 22 15.66 9.47 -13.29
N LEU A 23 14.90 10.37 -13.92
CA LEU A 23 13.53 10.68 -13.52
C LEU A 23 12.60 9.46 -13.63
N THR A 24 12.79 8.64 -14.68
CA THR A 24 12.02 7.41 -14.86
C THR A 24 12.36 6.37 -13.80
N ILE A 25 13.63 6.24 -13.42
CA ILE A 25 14.07 5.33 -12.34
C ILE A 25 13.51 5.82 -11.00
N ASN A 26 13.63 7.10 -10.69
CA ASN A 26 13.12 7.68 -9.44
C ASN A 26 11.59 7.58 -9.30
N ARG A 27 10.84 7.59 -10.41
CA ARG A 27 9.38 7.37 -10.40
C ARG A 27 8.96 5.91 -10.21
N ARG A 28 9.90 4.98 -10.28
CA ARG A 28 9.62 3.55 -10.12
C ARG A 28 9.62 3.08 -8.67
N ILE A 29 10.31 3.80 -7.80
CA ILE A 29 10.53 3.41 -6.41
C ILE A 29 10.01 4.51 -5.50
N SER A 30 9.35 4.15 -4.41
CA SER A 30 9.00 5.09 -3.35
C SER A 30 10.26 5.64 -2.70
N ALA A 31 10.40 6.97 -2.65
CA ALA A 31 11.56 7.62 -2.05
C ALA A 31 11.66 7.37 -0.54
N LEU A 32 10.52 7.17 0.13
CA LEU A 32 10.45 6.96 1.57
C LEU A 32 10.76 5.51 1.94
N THR A 33 10.07 4.56 1.33
CA THR A 33 10.13 3.14 1.75
C THR A 33 11.09 2.29 0.91
N GLY A 34 11.58 2.80 -0.21
CA GLY A 34 12.37 2.01 -1.16
C GLY A 34 11.56 0.93 -1.92
N LEU A 35 10.26 0.80 -1.64
CA LEU A 35 9.41 -0.18 -2.30
C LEU A 35 9.08 0.22 -3.74
N PRO A 36 8.79 -0.75 -4.62
CA PRO A 36 8.20 -0.53 -5.92
C PRO A 36 7.01 0.43 -5.90
N GLY A 37 7.02 1.45 -6.77
CA GLY A 37 5.94 2.41 -6.93
C GLY A 37 4.94 2.01 -8.01
N ASN A 38 3.98 2.91 -8.30
CA ASN A 38 2.83 2.66 -9.18
C ASN A 38 3.20 2.07 -10.55
N VAL A 39 4.31 2.50 -11.17
CA VAL A 39 4.74 1.97 -12.48
C VAL A 39 5.06 0.49 -12.42
N GLN A 40 5.75 0.05 -11.37
CA GLN A 40 6.13 -1.35 -11.18
C GLN A 40 4.94 -2.19 -10.71
N ILE A 41 4.09 -1.64 -9.84
CA ILE A 41 2.83 -2.26 -9.41
C ILE A 41 1.96 -2.60 -10.64
N HIS A 42 1.74 -1.62 -11.53
CA HIS A 42 0.96 -1.82 -12.74
C HIS A 42 1.60 -2.85 -13.68
N ALA A 43 2.93 -2.82 -13.82
CA ALA A 43 3.64 -3.79 -14.66
C ALA A 43 3.49 -5.22 -14.14
N GLU A 44 3.61 -5.42 -12.81
CA GLU A 44 3.48 -6.75 -12.20
C GLU A 44 2.03 -7.27 -12.29
N LEU A 45 1.03 -6.46 -11.98
CA LEU A 45 -0.38 -6.83 -12.14
C LEU A 45 -0.70 -7.21 -13.59
N LYS A 46 -0.29 -6.37 -14.55
CA LYS A 46 -0.49 -6.64 -15.99
C LYS A 46 0.16 -7.95 -16.42
N LYS A 47 1.38 -8.20 -15.96
CA LYS A 47 2.11 -9.45 -16.26
C LYS A 47 1.33 -10.68 -15.79
N ARG A 48 0.83 -10.67 -14.53
CA ARG A 48 0.07 -11.80 -13.96
C ARG A 48 -1.26 -12.01 -14.65
N ILE A 49 -2.02 -10.95 -14.93
CA ILE A 49 -3.28 -11.01 -15.66
C ILE A 49 -3.05 -11.59 -17.07
N THR A 50 -2.04 -11.10 -17.81
CA THR A 50 -1.72 -11.57 -19.16
C THR A 50 -1.35 -13.04 -19.18
N LYS A 51 -0.62 -13.51 -18.17
CA LYS A 51 -0.25 -14.92 -18.02
C LYS A 51 -1.38 -15.79 -17.46
N LYS A 52 -2.51 -15.19 -17.08
CA LYS A 52 -3.63 -15.86 -16.42
C LYS A 52 -3.18 -16.61 -15.16
N GLU A 53 -2.25 -16.04 -14.43
CA GLU A 53 -1.81 -16.57 -13.13
C GLU A 53 -2.95 -16.46 -12.12
N GLN A 54 -2.93 -17.35 -11.12
CA GLN A 54 -3.79 -17.27 -9.94
C GLN A 54 -2.99 -16.63 -8.81
N PHE A 55 -3.54 -15.56 -8.19
CA PHE A 55 -2.85 -14.77 -7.16
C PHE A 55 -3.86 -14.00 -6.31
N ALA A 56 -3.41 -13.48 -5.19
CA ALA A 56 -4.17 -12.53 -4.40
C ALA A 56 -3.51 -11.14 -4.41
N VAL A 57 -4.34 -10.11 -4.38
CA VAL A 57 -3.92 -8.71 -4.23
C VAL A 57 -4.44 -8.20 -2.90
N LEU A 58 -3.52 -7.75 -2.04
CA LEU A 58 -3.85 -7.11 -0.77
C LEU A 58 -3.65 -5.60 -0.93
N TYR A 59 -4.68 -4.83 -0.64
CA TYR A 59 -4.65 -3.38 -0.53
C TYR A 59 -4.62 -3.03 0.95
N LEU A 60 -3.53 -2.42 1.42
CA LEU A 60 -3.31 -2.11 2.83
C LEU A 60 -3.30 -0.59 3.00
N ASN A 61 -3.91 -0.12 4.08
CA ASN A 61 -3.96 1.31 4.38
C ASN A 61 -3.91 1.54 5.90
N LEU A 62 -3.27 2.62 6.32
CA LEU A 62 -3.27 3.05 7.72
C LEU A 62 -4.53 3.88 8.02
N ASP A 63 -5.29 3.46 9.00
CA ASP A 63 -6.47 4.20 9.44
C ASP A 63 -6.06 5.39 10.32
N ASN A 64 -6.80 6.48 10.22
CA ASN A 64 -6.57 7.72 10.98
C ASN A 64 -5.16 8.33 10.81
N PHE A 65 -4.43 7.95 9.74
CA PHE A 65 -3.05 8.40 9.51
C PHE A 65 -2.93 9.93 9.41
N LYS A 66 -3.93 10.60 8.82
CA LYS A 66 -3.96 12.06 8.78
C LYS A 66 -4.01 12.65 10.21
N ALA A 67 -4.88 12.12 11.06
CA ALA A 67 -4.98 12.57 12.45
C ALA A 67 -3.68 12.32 13.21
N TYR A 68 -3.02 11.20 12.95
CA TYR A 68 -1.69 10.90 13.49
C TYR A 68 -0.66 11.98 13.09
N ASN A 69 -0.60 12.34 11.81
CA ASN A 69 0.30 13.40 11.33
C ASN A 69 -0.01 14.76 11.93
N ASP A 70 -1.28 15.08 12.12
CA ASP A 70 -1.71 16.36 12.70
C ASP A 70 -1.26 16.49 14.18
N VAL A 71 -1.16 15.37 14.92
CA VAL A 71 -0.70 15.33 16.32
C VAL A 71 0.81 15.19 16.44
N TYR A 72 1.40 14.20 15.74
CA TYR A 72 2.80 13.81 15.92
C TYR A 72 3.76 14.41 14.91
N GLY A 73 3.23 15.05 13.86
CA GLY A 73 3.99 15.66 12.77
C GLY A 73 4.46 14.65 11.70
N PHE A 74 4.81 15.19 10.53
CA PHE A 74 5.14 14.41 9.34
C PHE A 74 6.35 13.49 9.52
N LEU A 75 7.37 13.90 10.31
CA LEU A 75 8.54 13.04 10.55
C LEU A 75 8.17 11.75 11.29
N LYS A 76 7.23 11.81 12.21
CA LYS A 76 6.70 10.63 12.90
C LYS A 76 5.80 9.82 11.96
N GLY A 77 5.04 10.51 11.10
CA GLY A 77 4.28 9.86 10.04
C GLY A 77 5.16 9.07 9.06
N ASP A 78 6.28 9.62 8.65
CA ASP A 78 7.24 8.92 7.80
C ASP A 78 7.78 7.65 8.48
N GLN A 79 8.10 7.73 9.77
CA GLN A 79 8.56 6.56 10.54
C GLN A 79 7.51 5.44 10.63
N ILE A 80 6.23 5.77 10.80
CA ILE A 80 5.17 4.75 10.85
C ILE A 80 4.91 4.15 9.47
N ILE A 81 5.09 4.91 8.38
CA ILE A 81 5.03 4.40 7.00
C ILE A 81 6.18 3.42 6.73
N GLU A 82 7.41 3.78 7.09
CA GLU A 82 8.58 2.90 6.96
C GLU A 82 8.40 1.61 7.77
N PHE A 83 7.98 1.73 9.02
CA PHE A 83 7.64 0.59 9.87
C PHE A 83 6.57 -0.31 9.26
N THR A 84 5.52 0.27 8.66
CA THR A 84 4.46 -0.49 8.00
C THR A 84 4.99 -1.26 6.79
N ALA A 85 5.84 -0.62 5.97
CA ALA A 85 6.50 -1.26 4.84
C ALA A 85 7.35 -2.46 5.28
N GLU A 86 8.16 -2.29 6.33
CA GLU A 86 8.99 -3.36 6.90
C GLU A 86 8.15 -4.51 7.45
N THR A 87 7.04 -4.19 8.14
CA THR A 87 6.11 -5.18 8.69
C THR A 87 5.50 -6.03 7.58
N ILE A 88 4.99 -5.40 6.52
CA ILE A 88 4.42 -6.08 5.36
C ILE A 88 5.48 -6.99 4.70
N LEU A 89 6.67 -6.46 4.42
CA LEU A 89 7.77 -7.22 3.82
C LEU A 89 8.14 -8.45 4.66
N LYS A 90 8.29 -8.26 5.98
CA LYS A 90 8.67 -9.30 6.92
C LYS A 90 7.66 -10.46 6.94
N CYS A 91 6.37 -10.14 7.04
CA CYS A 91 5.30 -11.13 7.04
C CYS A 91 5.23 -11.88 5.71
N ILE A 92 5.29 -11.17 4.58
CA ILE A 92 5.20 -11.78 3.26
C ILE A 92 6.42 -12.63 2.96
N HIS A 93 7.63 -12.14 3.20
CA HIS A 93 8.86 -12.88 2.92
C HIS A 93 9.05 -14.10 3.86
N SER A 94 8.46 -14.09 5.05
CA SER A 94 8.50 -15.26 5.94
C SER A 94 7.72 -16.44 5.38
N LYS A 95 6.68 -16.20 4.57
CA LYS A 95 5.82 -17.24 3.97
C LYS A 95 6.10 -17.45 2.48
N TYR A 96 6.37 -16.36 1.73
CA TYR A 96 6.48 -16.35 0.27
C TYR A 96 7.79 -15.69 -0.15
N VAL A 97 8.89 -16.43 -0.14
CA VAL A 97 10.20 -15.93 -0.60
C VAL A 97 10.18 -15.65 -2.11
N GLU A 98 9.48 -16.50 -2.86
CA GLU A 98 9.31 -16.35 -4.31
C GLU A 98 7.84 -16.07 -4.66
N ASN A 99 7.62 -15.47 -5.83
CA ASN A 99 6.28 -15.15 -6.37
C ASN A 99 5.46 -14.13 -5.57
N SER A 100 6.08 -13.38 -4.66
CA SER A 100 5.44 -12.24 -4.00
C SER A 100 5.98 -10.91 -4.53
N PHE A 101 5.19 -9.87 -4.35
CA PHE A 101 5.55 -8.50 -4.70
C PHE A 101 4.92 -7.55 -3.69
N VAL A 102 5.69 -6.59 -3.20
CA VAL A 102 5.20 -5.53 -2.30
C VAL A 102 5.49 -4.19 -2.93
N GLY A 103 4.53 -3.29 -2.90
CA GLY A 103 4.66 -1.95 -3.45
C GLY A 103 4.05 -0.89 -2.54
N HIS A 104 4.49 0.35 -2.72
CA HIS A 104 3.97 1.53 -2.03
C HIS A 104 3.28 2.44 -3.05
N ILE A 105 1.96 2.59 -2.91
CA ILE A 105 1.14 3.40 -3.83
C ILE A 105 1.37 4.88 -3.58
N GLY A 106 1.46 5.25 -2.30
CA GLY A 106 1.74 6.61 -1.83
C GLY A 106 1.00 6.96 -0.55
N GLY A 107 1.55 7.86 0.24
CA GLY A 107 1.01 8.20 1.55
C GLY A 107 0.93 6.96 2.46
N ASP A 108 -0.25 6.62 2.90
CA ASP A 108 -0.59 5.51 3.79
C ASP A 108 -1.09 4.25 3.06
N ASP A 109 -1.03 4.24 1.70
CA ASP A 109 -1.54 3.14 0.88
C ASP A 109 -0.41 2.22 0.37
N PHE A 110 -0.52 0.93 0.64
CA PHE A 110 0.37 -0.13 0.18
C PHE A 110 -0.38 -1.19 -0.62
N ILE A 111 0.37 -1.97 -1.37
CA ILE A 111 -0.14 -3.12 -2.10
C ILE A 111 0.80 -4.31 -1.94
N ALA A 112 0.23 -5.50 -1.79
CA ALA A 112 0.99 -6.72 -1.88
C ALA A 112 0.31 -7.69 -2.86
N ILE A 113 1.11 -8.41 -3.63
CA ILE A 113 0.64 -9.44 -4.54
C ILE A 113 1.31 -10.74 -4.09
N VAL A 114 0.51 -11.71 -3.72
CA VAL A 114 0.96 -12.97 -3.13
C VAL A 114 0.28 -14.16 -3.83
N PRO A 115 0.79 -15.38 -3.70
CA PRO A 115 0.00 -16.56 -4.04
C PRO A 115 -1.35 -16.53 -3.32
N ASP A 116 -2.40 -17.05 -3.93
CA ASP A 116 -3.76 -17.06 -3.37
C ASP A 116 -3.98 -18.09 -2.26
N ILE A 117 -2.92 -18.74 -1.82
CA ILE A 117 -2.91 -19.73 -0.74
C ILE A 117 -2.73 -19.01 0.59
N GLU A 118 -3.54 -19.37 1.59
CA GLU A 118 -3.42 -18.87 2.98
C GLU A 118 -3.49 -17.33 3.10
N VAL A 119 -4.35 -16.68 2.29
CA VAL A 119 -4.53 -15.24 2.34
C VAL A 119 -5.04 -14.75 3.69
N ASP A 120 -5.90 -15.51 4.35
CA ASP A 120 -6.37 -15.23 5.71
C ASP A 120 -5.18 -15.16 6.69
N ASP A 121 -4.29 -16.15 6.66
CA ASP A 121 -3.16 -16.24 7.57
C ASP A 121 -2.16 -15.10 7.37
N ILE A 122 -1.92 -14.68 6.13
CA ILE A 122 -1.00 -13.58 5.89
C ILE A 122 -1.58 -12.24 6.36
N CYS A 123 -2.90 -12.02 6.15
CA CYS A 123 -3.58 -10.85 6.68
C CYS A 123 -3.52 -10.80 8.21
N GLN A 124 -3.82 -11.92 8.88
CA GLN A 124 -3.75 -12.02 10.33
C GLN A 124 -2.32 -11.79 10.85
N SER A 125 -1.32 -12.35 10.16
CA SER A 125 0.09 -12.19 10.55
C SER A 125 0.54 -10.73 10.45
N ILE A 126 0.13 -10.01 9.39
CA ILE A 126 0.42 -8.58 9.23
C ILE A 126 -0.23 -7.77 10.34
N ILE A 127 -1.52 -8.00 10.61
CA ILE A 127 -2.26 -7.32 11.67
C ILE A 127 -1.62 -7.57 13.04
N ALA A 128 -1.38 -8.83 13.38
CA ALA A 128 -0.79 -9.17 14.67
C ALA A 128 0.59 -8.54 14.89
N MET A 129 1.44 -8.51 13.87
CA MET A 129 2.76 -7.89 13.96
C MET A 129 2.64 -6.36 14.01
N PHE A 130 1.75 -5.76 13.21
CA PHE A 130 1.52 -4.32 13.21
C PHE A 130 1.01 -3.85 14.56
N ASP A 131 -0.07 -4.44 15.08
CA ASP A 131 -0.70 -4.03 16.35
C ASP A 131 0.24 -4.17 17.54
N LYS A 132 1.06 -5.23 17.56
CA LYS A 132 2.06 -5.45 18.60
C LYS A 132 3.11 -4.33 18.65
N GLU A 133 3.53 -3.84 17.51
CA GLU A 133 4.69 -2.95 17.39
C GLU A 133 4.31 -1.48 17.19
N VAL A 134 3.10 -1.19 16.68
CA VAL A 134 2.66 0.19 16.41
C VAL A 134 2.55 1.02 17.67
N VAL A 135 2.34 0.41 18.81
CA VAL A 135 2.22 1.07 20.12
C VAL A 135 3.42 1.97 20.45
N LYS A 136 4.62 1.62 19.97
CA LYS A 136 5.84 2.41 20.20
C LYS A 136 5.85 3.79 19.51
N PHE A 137 4.92 4.04 18.61
CA PHE A 137 4.79 5.32 17.90
C PHE A 137 3.85 6.31 18.60
N PHE A 138 3.23 5.91 19.70
CA PHE A 138 2.32 6.74 20.49
C PHE A 138 2.92 7.10 21.84
N THR A 139 2.40 8.16 22.47
CA THR A 139 2.69 8.48 23.86
C THR A 139 1.95 7.53 24.79
N GLU A 140 2.46 7.35 26.02
CA GLU A 140 1.77 6.55 27.05
C GLU A 140 0.36 7.10 27.32
N GLU A 141 0.20 8.42 27.35
CA GLU A 141 -1.08 9.09 27.57
C GLU A 141 -2.12 8.73 26.47
N ASP A 142 -1.72 8.75 25.20
CA ASP A 142 -2.61 8.40 24.11
C ASP A 142 -2.96 6.91 24.09
N LEU A 143 -2.00 6.05 24.48
CA LEU A 143 -2.23 4.61 24.63
C LEU A 143 -3.23 4.32 25.76
N GLU A 144 -3.10 4.98 26.91
CA GLU A 144 -4.02 4.83 28.03
C GLU A 144 -5.43 5.32 27.69
N ARG A 145 -5.55 6.42 26.94
CA ARG A 145 -6.84 6.93 26.47
C ARG A 145 -7.46 6.10 25.35
N GLY A 146 -6.63 5.44 24.52
CA GLY A 146 -7.05 4.68 23.36
C GLY A 146 -7.43 5.54 22.14
N TYR A 147 -7.18 6.85 22.17
CA TYR A 147 -7.44 7.78 21.08
C TYR A 147 -6.48 8.97 21.10
N ILE A 148 -6.38 9.67 19.97
CA ILE A 148 -5.66 10.94 19.82
C ILE A 148 -6.66 12.07 19.62
N GLU A 149 -6.29 13.28 20.04
CA GLU A 149 -7.11 14.49 19.95
C GLU A 149 -6.51 15.47 18.94
N VAL A 150 -7.33 15.93 18.01
CA VAL A 150 -6.96 16.89 16.97
C VAL A 150 -7.88 18.10 17.03
N ALA A 151 -7.31 19.30 17.14
CA ALA A 151 -8.07 20.53 16.99
C ALA A 151 -8.31 20.81 15.50
N ASN A 152 -9.58 20.85 15.09
CA ASN A 152 -9.93 21.23 13.73
C ASN A 152 -9.76 22.75 13.51
N ARG A 153 -9.92 23.22 12.27
CA ARG A 153 -9.74 24.63 11.89
C ARG A 153 -10.66 25.61 12.66
N LYS A 154 -11.71 25.13 13.31
CA LYS A 154 -12.63 25.92 14.12
C LYS A 154 -12.27 25.88 15.62
N GLY A 155 -11.17 25.23 15.98
CA GLY A 155 -10.74 25.04 17.36
C GLY A 155 -11.54 23.98 18.13
N ILE A 156 -12.35 23.18 17.45
CA ILE A 156 -13.11 22.07 18.05
C ILE A 156 -12.17 20.86 18.12
N ILE A 157 -12.07 20.24 19.29
CA ILE A 157 -11.32 19.02 19.50
C ILE A 157 -12.13 17.83 19.00
N GLU A 158 -11.55 17.06 18.10
CA GLU A 158 -12.08 15.81 17.57
C GLU A 158 -11.21 14.65 18.05
N GLN A 159 -11.84 13.53 18.40
CA GLN A 159 -11.17 12.32 18.87
C GLN A 159 -11.10 11.29 17.76
N PHE A 160 -9.93 10.73 17.53
CA PHE A 160 -9.65 9.71 16.54
C PHE A 160 -9.05 8.48 17.22
N ALA A 161 -9.54 7.29 16.90
CA ALA A 161 -8.92 6.06 17.36
C ALA A 161 -7.43 6.02 16.95
N LEU A 162 -6.61 5.30 17.70
CA LEU A 162 -5.21 5.09 17.36
C LEU A 162 -5.09 4.47 15.96
N THR A 163 -3.98 4.79 15.28
CA THR A 163 -3.73 4.28 13.93
C THR A 163 -3.70 2.76 13.91
N SER A 164 -4.51 2.18 13.05
CA SER A 164 -4.63 0.75 12.78
C SER A 164 -4.36 0.46 11.30
N ILE A 165 -4.35 -0.81 10.90
CA ILE A 165 -4.16 -1.22 9.52
C ILE A 165 -5.40 -1.93 8.97
N SER A 166 -5.94 -1.44 7.85
CA SER A 166 -7.04 -2.07 7.12
C SER A 166 -6.54 -2.76 5.86
N ILE A 167 -6.92 -4.02 5.65
CA ILE A 167 -6.48 -4.84 4.53
C ILE A 167 -7.69 -5.31 3.72
N GLY A 168 -7.76 -4.90 2.44
CA GLY A 168 -8.72 -5.45 1.47
C GLY A 168 -8.02 -6.46 0.56
N ALA A 169 -8.41 -7.73 0.61
CA ALA A 169 -7.82 -8.77 -0.21
C ALA A 169 -8.76 -9.20 -1.36
N VAL A 170 -8.21 -9.30 -2.57
CA VAL A 170 -8.92 -9.75 -3.77
C VAL A 170 -8.27 -11.01 -4.30
N ILE A 171 -9.02 -12.09 -4.38
CA ILE A 171 -8.56 -13.34 -4.99
C ILE A 171 -8.76 -13.24 -6.51
N ALA A 172 -7.65 -13.19 -7.24
CA ALA A 172 -7.64 -13.20 -8.70
C ALA A 172 -7.52 -14.63 -9.22
N GLU A 173 -8.64 -15.33 -9.27
CA GLU A 173 -8.72 -16.64 -9.92
C GLU A 173 -8.35 -16.54 -11.39
N LYS A 174 -7.94 -17.66 -11.96
CA LYS A 174 -7.48 -17.75 -13.35
C LYS A 174 -8.52 -17.22 -14.35
N GLY A 175 -8.25 -16.09 -14.96
CA GLY A 175 -9.12 -15.47 -15.98
C GLY A 175 -10.31 -14.71 -15.42
N ARG A 176 -10.38 -14.47 -14.12
CA ARG A 176 -11.42 -13.67 -13.47
C ARG A 176 -11.38 -12.21 -13.89
N PHE A 177 -10.19 -11.64 -14.01
CA PHE A 177 -10.00 -10.24 -14.38
C PHE A 177 -9.34 -10.12 -15.74
N SER A 178 -9.83 -9.21 -16.57
CA SER A 178 -9.29 -8.93 -17.90
C SER A 178 -8.29 -7.77 -17.90
N ASN A 179 -8.36 -6.89 -16.91
CA ASN A 179 -7.49 -5.72 -16.78
C ASN A 179 -7.31 -5.29 -15.31
N ILE A 180 -6.37 -4.34 -15.11
CA ILE A 180 -5.99 -3.86 -13.78
C ILE A 180 -7.13 -3.04 -13.13
N LEU A 181 -7.95 -2.34 -13.91
CA LEU A 181 -9.01 -1.48 -13.39
C LEU A 181 -10.07 -2.30 -12.64
N GLU A 182 -10.46 -3.45 -13.20
CA GLU A 182 -11.41 -4.38 -12.58
C GLU A 182 -10.92 -4.85 -11.20
N ILE A 183 -9.63 -5.22 -11.08
CA ILE A 183 -9.04 -5.58 -9.78
C ILE A 183 -9.05 -4.38 -8.82
N GLY A 184 -8.72 -3.19 -9.31
CA GLY A 184 -8.69 -1.96 -8.52
C GLY A 184 -10.06 -1.58 -7.96
N GLU A 185 -11.12 -1.70 -8.77
CA GLU A 185 -12.51 -1.43 -8.36
C GLU A 185 -12.97 -2.38 -7.25
N VAL A 186 -12.72 -3.68 -7.43
CA VAL A 186 -13.04 -4.68 -6.40
C VAL A 186 -12.20 -4.44 -5.15
N GLY A 187 -10.90 -4.15 -5.32
CA GLY A 187 -9.99 -3.85 -4.21
C GLY A 187 -10.44 -2.65 -3.38
N ALA A 188 -10.91 -1.58 -4.04
CA ALA A 188 -11.44 -0.41 -3.35
C ALA A 188 -12.69 -0.73 -2.51
N GLN A 189 -13.61 -1.56 -3.05
CA GLN A 189 -14.80 -2.00 -2.32
C GLN A 189 -14.44 -2.81 -1.09
N VAL A 190 -13.54 -3.78 -1.22
CA VAL A 190 -13.14 -4.68 -0.13
C VAL A 190 -12.33 -3.92 0.94
N LYS A 191 -11.44 -3.00 0.50
CA LYS A 191 -10.75 -2.10 1.43
C LYS A 191 -11.72 -1.24 2.24
N HIS A 192 -12.77 -0.73 1.60
CA HIS A 192 -13.81 0.03 2.31
C HIS A 192 -14.55 -0.82 3.36
N MET A 193 -14.82 -2.09 3.05
CA MET A 193 -15.41 -3.02 4.03
C MET A 193 -14.50 -3.23 5.24
N ALA A 194 -13.20 -3.43 5.04
CA ALA A 194 -12.25 -3.54 6.13
C ALA A 194 -12.24 -2.26 6.99
N LYS A 195 -12.15 -1.09 6.38
CA LYS A 195 -12.16 0.21 7.08
C LYS A 195 -13.42 0.50 7.89
N SER A 196 -14.52 -0.19 7.64
CA SER A 196 -15.74 -0.04 8.45
C SER A 196 -15.69 -0.74 9.81
N ILE A 197 -14.68 -1.55 10.04
CA ILE A 197 -14.44 -2.27 11.29
C ILE A 197 -13.46 -1.44 12.14
N VAL A 198 -13.77 -1.26 13.41
CA VAL A 198 -12.90 -0.52 14.33
C VAL A 198 -11.64 -1.31 14.65
N GLY A 199 -10.47 -0.68 14.58
CA GLY A 199 -9.18 -1.32 14.78
C GLY A 199 -8.65 -2.02 13.53
N SER A 200 -7.51 -2.68 13.65
CA SER A 200 -6.91 -3.40 12.53
C SER A 200 -7.79 -4.54 12.06
N SER A 201 -8.03 -4.60 10.78
CA SER A 201 -9.01 -5.53 10.21
C SER A 201 -8.67 -5.93 8.78
N TYR A 202 -9.30 -6.99 8.31
CA TYR A 202 -9.22 -7.36 6.90
C TYR A 202 -10.56 -7.87 6.37
N ALA A 203 -10.76 -7.73 5.07
CA ALA A 203 -11.85 -8.31 4.32
C ALA A 203 -11.32 -8.99 3.06
N ILE A 204 -11.92 -10.11 2.66
CA ILE A 204 -11.52 -10.86 1.46
C ILE A 204 -12.70 -10.93 0.50
N ASP A 205 -12.48 -10.54 -0.74
CA ASP A 205 -13.42 -10.79 -1.81
C ASP A 205 -13.31 -12.23 -2.30
N ARG A 206 -14.32 -13.03 -1.94
CA ARG A 206 -14.48 -14.44 -2.35
C ARG A 206 -15.57 -14.62 -3.38
N ARG A 207 -16.07 -13.53 -3.99
CA ARG A 207 -17.11 -13.62 -5.01
C ARG A 207 -16.55 -14.35 -6.23
N GLN A 208 -17.14 -15.50 -6.56
CA GLN A 208 -16.95 -16.16 -7.85
C GLN A 208 -17.87 -15.49 -8.86
N GLU A 209 -17.40 -15.18 -10.05
CA GLU A 209 -18.32 -14.82 -11.13
C GLU A 209 -19.26 -16.01 -11.37
N ASN A 210 -20.55 -15.82 -11.06
CA ASN A 210 -21.58 -16.68 -11.62
C ASN A 210 -21.48 -16.52 -13.14
N LYS A 211 -20.80 -17.45 -13.80
CA LYS A 211 -20.93 -17.63 -15.24
C LYS A 211 -22.41 -17.87 -15.48
N GLY A 212 -23.13 -16.80 -15.84
CA GLY A 212 -24.53 -16.86 -16.19
C GLY A 212 -24.70 -17.99 -17.20
N VAL A 213 -25.46 -18.99 -16.80
CA VAL A 213 -25.99 -20.00 -17.70
C VAL A 213 -26.96 -19.25 -18.61
N ASN A 214 -26.45 -18.69 -19.70
CA ASN A 214 -27.29 -18.31 -20.81
C ASN A 214 -27.84 -19.60 -21.42
N LYS A 215 -29.08 -19.92 -21.08
CA LYS A 215 -29.91 -20.84 -21.85
C LYS A 215 -30.47 -20.09 -23.04
#